data_6cfa4e7d6c9869350b6017d71a0402e7
#
_entry.id   6cfa4e7d6c9869350b6017d71a0402e7
#
_cell.length_a   1.000
_cell.length_b   1.000
_cell.length_c   1.000
_cell.angle_alpha   90.00
_cell.angle_beta   90.00
_cell.angle_gamma   90.00
#
_symmetry.space_group_name_H-M   'P 1'
#
loop_
_entity.id
_entity.type
_entity.pdbx_description
1 polymer ?
#
loop_
_entity_poly.entity_id
_entity_poly.type
_entity_poly.pdbx_seq_one_letter_code
_entity_poly.pdbx_strand_id
1 'polypeptide(L)'
;MFGIRYLKSDPTQHVLQMRDGKVVRDGLGLSFFYYAPSSAIVLVPTASADDPFMVEETTADFQTITVQGQVSYRVGDPRRLAQMMNYSLDARGQYASEDPRKLAQRVLDQVQVLMRSRIQALRLDEALSAGDRLGQGVAEALAASAVTAALGLTVLGLSVLAVKPKPETARALEAEAREALLRRADDATYARRNAAVEQERKIKENELNTEIAVENKRRQVREAQMDAERSVRAKQQEMEAEAMEGRITLEERNRALVALAAENARAQADAKAYGVAAAMKAFAGVEPAVIQALATTGMQPDQLVALAFRSLAENAGRIGELNMSPELLRELMKRDRKG
;
A
#
# COMPACT_ATOMS: atom_id res chain seq x y z
N MET A 1 18.37 -36.85 33.78
CA MET A 1 17.66 -36.90 32.47
C MET A 1 18.71 -37.07 31.41
N PHE A 2 18.59 -38.08 30.61
CA PHE A 2 19.53 -38.40 29.54
C PHE A 2 19.41 -37.29 28.48
N GLY A 3 20.47 -36.58 28.16
CA GLY A 3 20.55 -35.41 27.28
C GLY A 3 20.11 -35.64 25.81
N ILE A 4 19.29 -36.64 25.56
CA ILE A 4 18.74 -36.98 24.26
C ILE A 4 17.49 -36.12 24.04
N ARG A 5 17.44 -35.45 22.92
CA ARG A 5 16.32 -34.59 22.46
C ARG A 5 15.86 -34.99 21.08
N TYR A 6 14.62 -34.70 20.81
CA TYR A 6 14.05 -34.83 19.48
C TYR A 6 13.90 -33.47 18.85
N LEU A 7 14.43 -33.31 17.64
CA LEU A 7 14.19 -32.17 16.79
C LEU A 7 13.21 -32.58 15.69
N LYS A 8 12.21 -31.75 15.48
CA LYS A 8 11.33 -31.78 14.30
C LYS A 8 11.32 -30.39 13.70
N SER A 9 11.84 -30.27 12.48
CA SER A 9 11.83 -28.99 11.76
C SER A 9 10.76 -28.99 10.66
N ASP A 10 10.31 -27.79 10.31
CA ASP A 10 9.39 -27.59 9.20
C ASP A 10 10.11 -27.76 7.85
N PRO A 11 9.39 -28.07 6.77
CA PRO A 11 9.98 -28.20 5.43
C PRO A 11 10.71 -26.95 4.93
N THR A 12 10.33 -25.79 5.45
CA THR A 12 10.95 -24.50 5.13
C THR A 12 12.09 -24.10 6.03
N GLN A 13 12.54 -25.02 6.89
CA GLN A 13 13.64 -24.81 7.82
C GLN A 13 14.80 -25.71 7.46
N HIS A 14 15.97 -25.12 7.31
CA HIS A 14 17.20 -25.84 7.07
C HIS A 14 17.91 -26.09 8.40
N VAL A 15 18.20 -27.36 8.69
CA VAL A 15 18.84 -27.80 9.91
C VAL A 15 20.27 -28.17 9.63
N LEU A 16 21.19 -27.61 10.42
CA LEU A 16 22.59 -28.02 10.50
C LEU A 16 22.86 -28.57 11.90
N GLN A 17 23.17 -29.87 11.99
CA GLN A 17 23.65 -30.47 13.23
C GLN A 17 25.17 -30.47 13.19
N MET A 18 25.76 -29.76 14.13
CA MET A 18 27.22 -29.74 14.36
C MET A 18 27.58 -30.58 15.56
N ARG A 19 28.61 -31.37 15.42
CA ARG A 19 29.22 -32.15 16.51
C ARG A 19 30.73 -32.12 16.36
N ASP A 20 31.44 -31.79 17.43
CA ASP A 20 32.89 -31.70 17.46
C ASP A 20 33.45 -30.83 16.28
N GLY A 21 32.80 -29.72 15.99
CA GLY A 21 33.20 -28.79 14.90
C GLY A 21 32.87 -29.29 13.48
N LYS A 22 32.26 -30.46 13.33
CA LYS A 22 31.89 -31.02 12.01
C LYS A 22 30.38 -31.03 11.84
N VAL A 23 29.93 -30.78 10.60
CA VAL A 23 28.51 -30.93 10.22
C VAL A 23 28.22 -32.43 10.07
N VAL A 24 27.34 -32.94 10.91
CA VAL A 24 26.90 -34.36 10.89
C VAL A 24 25.65 -34.56 10.06
N ARG A 25 24.70 -33.59 10.13
CA ARG A 25 23.46 -33.61 9.37
C ARG A 25 23.22 -32.22 8.80
N ASP A 26 22.71 -32.20 7.59
CA ASP A 26 22.49 -30.99 6.83
C ASP A 26 21.32 -31.23 5.84
N GLY A 27 20.24 -30.46 5.98
CA GLY A 27 19.10 -30.56 5.08
C GLY A 27 17.86 -29.85 5.57
N LEU A 28 16.87 -29.84 4.71
CA LEU A 28 15.55 -29.24 4.94
C LEU A 28 14.62 -30.24 5.62
N GLY A 29 13.78 -29.75 6.53
CA GLY A 29 12.68 -30.53 7.11
C GLY A 29 13.11 -31.77 7.90
N LEU A 30 14.31 -31.77 8.47
CA LEU A 30 14.86 -32.93 9.16
C LEU A 30 14.17 -33.15 10.52
N SER A 31 13.95 -34.43 10.83
CA SER A 31 13.44 -34.85 12.13
C SER A 31 14.30 -35.99 12.66
N PHE A 32 14.89 -35.79 13.85
CA PHE A 32 15.81 -36.79 14.41
C PHE A 32 16.02 -36.59 15.90
N PHE A 33 16.53 -37.65 16.54
CA PHE A 33 17.05 -37.57 17.91
C PHE A 33 18.51 -37.15 17.90
N TYR A 34 18.91 -36.33 18.85
CA TYR A 34 20.27 -35.88 19.03
C TYR A 34 20.66 -35.81 20.53
N TYR A 35 21.94 -35.90 20.80
CA TYR A 35 22.47 -35.74 22.13
C TYR A 35 22.90 -34.29 22.36
N ALA A 36 22.11 -33.58 23.15
CA ALA A 36 22.25 -32.14 23.33
C ALA A 36 23.61 -31.67 23.89
N PRO A 37 24.26 -32.39 24.86
CA PRO A 37 25.54 -31.93 25.38
C PRO A 37 26.67 -31.90 24.36
N SER A 38 26.63 -32.70 23.30
CA SER A 38 27.71 -32.75 22.30
C SER A 38 27.28 -32.25 20.93
N SER A 39 26.05 -31.77 20.79
CA SER A 39 25.54 -31.33 19.50
C SER A 39 25.02 -29.90 19.55
N ALA A 40 25.49 -29.07 18.68
CA ALA A 40 24.88 -27.76 18.39
C ALA A 40 23.91 -27.90 17.20
N ILE A 41 22.71 -27.40 17.38
CA ILE A 41 21.70 -27.37 16.31
C ILE A 41 21.56 -25.92 15.82
N VAL A 42 21.72 -25.74 14.54
CA VAL A 42 21.51 -24.47 13.84
C VAL A 42 20.25 -24.62 12.98
N LEU A 43 19.30 -23.74 13.14
CA LEU A 43 18.01 -23.78 12.44
C LEU A 43 17.83 -22.49 11.62
N VAL A 44 17.97 -22.60 10.33
CA VAL A 44 17.89 -21.46 9.40
C VAL A 44 16.56 -21.50 8.64
N PRO A 45 15.72 -20.47 8.74
CA PRO A 45 14.52 -20.39 7.91
C PRO A 45 14.92 -20.09 6.46
N THR A 46 14.39 -20.86 5.53
CA THR A 46 14.62 -20.72 4.08
C THR A 46 13.39 -20.23 3.33
N ALA A 47 12.28 -20.02 4.06
CA ALA A 47 11.09 -19.38 3.51
C ALA A 47 11.43 -17.96 3.02
N SER A 48 10.64 -17.47 2.05
CA SER A 48 10.71 -16.07 1.67
C SER A 48 10.23 -15.19 2.82
N ALA A 49 10.94 -14.10 3.05
CA ALA A 49 10.57 -13.04 3.95
C ALA A 49 10.27 -11.78 3.14
N ASP A 50 9.26 -11.05 3.59
CA ASP A 50 8.82 -9.81 2.99
C ASP A 50 8.85 -8.72 4.06
N ASP A 51 9.89 -7.90 4.02
CA ASP A 51 10.08 -6.86 5.01
C ASP A 51 9.75 -5.48 4.42
N PRO A 52 8.82 -4.75 5.03
CA PRO A 52 8.49 -3.38 4.64
C PRO A 52 9.63 -2.45 5.05
N PHE A 53 9.88 -1.45 4.21
CA PHE A 53 10.81 -0.37 4.54
C PHE A 53 10.18 1.00 4.31
N MET A 54 10.67 1.95 5.08
CA MET A 54 10.38 3.37 4.91
C MET A 54 11.70 4.13 5.09
N VAL A 55 12.11 4.81 4.03
CA VAL A 55 13.38 5.52 3.97
C VAL A 55 13.10 6.99 3.67
N GLU A 56 13.65 7.86 4.48
CA GLU A 56 13.63 9.30 4.27
C GLU A 56 14.99 9.75 3.76
N GLU A 57 15.05 10.30 2.56
CA GLU A 57 16.28 10.70 1.89
C GLU A 57 16.11 12.04 1.17
N THR A 58 17.26 12.67 0.88
CA THR A 58 17.29 13.96 0.20
C THR A 58 17.68 13.78 -1.26
N THR A 59 16.95 14.41 -2.15
CA THR A 59 17.19 14.44 -3.60
C THR A 59 18.35 15.39 -3.96
N ALA A 60 18.77 15.40 -5.23
CA ALA A 60 19.85 16.25 -5.75
C ALA A 60 19.54 17.77 -5.58
N ASP A 61 18.28 18.15 -5.56
CA ASP A 61 17.77 19.50 -5.35
C ASP A 61 17.43 19.81 -3.89
N PHE A 62 18.01 19.04 -2.96
CA PHE A 62 17.89 19.21 -1.51
C PHE A 62 16.45 19.11 -0.97
N GLN A 63 15.57 18.42 -1.69
CA GLN A 63 14.22 18.13 -1.21
C GLN A 63 14.19 16.78 -0.51
N THR A 64 13.54 16.72 0.63
CA THR A 64 13.38 15.47 1.36
C THR A 64 12.15 14.73 0.87
N ILE A 65 12.33 13.44 0.56
CA ILE A 65 11.27 12.54 0.18
C ILE A 65 11.25 11.31 1.09
N THR A 66 10.09 10.74 1.26
CA THR A 66 9.88 9.46 1.95
C THR A 66 9.53 8.40 0.92
N VAL A 67 10.35 7.37 0.84
CA VAL A 67 10.11 6.21 -0.01
C VAL A 67 9.63 5.07 0.86
N GLN A 68 8.48 4.52 0.52
CA GLN A 68 7.89 3.36 1.17
C GLN A 68 7.89 2.19 0.21
N GLY A 69 8.27 1.03 0.69
CA GLY A 69 8.34 -0.16 -0.14
C GLY A 69 8.46 -1.43 0.68
N GLN A 70 8.72 -2.52 -0.04
CA GLN A 70 8.89 -3.84 0.52
C GLN A 70 10.01 -4.55 -0.22
N VAL A 71 10.86 -5.23 0.53
CA VAL A 71 11.90 -6.11 -0.02
C VAL A 71 11.56 -7.55 0.27
N SER A 72 11.59 -8.36 -0.78
CA SER A 72 11.35 -9.81 -0.72
C SER A 72 12.66 -10.55 -0.93
N TYR A 73 13.02 -11.39 0.00
CA TYR A 73 14.25 -12.18 -0.07
C TYR A 73 14.06 -13.54 0.60
N ARG A 74 15.00 -14.43 0.37
CA ARG A 74 15.09 -15.73 1.06
C ARG A 74 16.53 -16.10 1.33
N VAL A 75 16.74 -17.03 2.25
CA VAL A 75 18.06 -17.62 2.46
C VAL A 75 18.29 -18.67 1.37
N GLY A 76 19.22 -18.38 0.46
CA GLY A 76 19.65 -19.28 -0.61
C GLY A 76 20.72 -20.26 -0.17
N ASP A 77 21.65 -19.80 0.66
CA ASP A 77 22.73 -20.64 1.23
C ASP A 77 22.72 -20.57 2.78
N PRO A 78 22.01 -21.50 3.43
CA PRO A 78 21.92 -21.56 4.90
C PRO A 78 23.25 -21.76 5.59
N ARG A 79 24.21 -22.41 4.93
CA ARG A 79 25.55 -22.65 5.50
C ARG A 79 26.35 -21.36 5.64
N ARG A 80 26.33 -20.54 4.59
CA ARG A 80 26.97 -19.20 4.65
C ARG A 80 26.35 -18.32 5.71
N LEU A 81 25.03 -18.31 5.78
CA LEU A 81 24.33 -17.52 6.79
C LEU A 81 24.72 -17.97 8.21
N ALA A 82 24.77 -19.28 8.46
CA ALA A 82 25.14 -19.84 9.75
C ALA A 82 26.60 -19.56 10.15
N GLN A 83 27.49 -19.26 9.19
CA GLN A 83 28.87 -18.83 9.46
C GLN A 83 28.96 -17.35 9.87
N MET A 84 28.01 -16.54 9.40
CA MET A 84 28.02 -15.09 9.61
C MET A 84 27.11 -14.64 10.75
N MET A 85 26.12 -15.45 11.10
CA MET A 85 25.11 -15.13 12.10
C MET A 85 24.77 -16.38 12.93
N ASN A 86 24.50 -16.17 14.20
CA ASN A 86 24.22 -17.27 15.13
C ASN A 86 22.74 -17.67 15.11
N TYR A 87 22.44 -18.75 14.42
CA TYR A 87 21.12 -19.41 14.37
C TYR A 87 21.05 -20.67 15.24
N SER A 88 21.95 -20.81 16.24
CA SER A 88 21.94 -21.97 17.12
C SER A 88 20.74 -21.93 18.05
N LEU A 89 20.24 -23.12 18.37
CA LEU A 89 19.17 -23.30 19.35
C LEU A 89 19.76 -23.52 20.74
N ASP A 90 19.11 -22.92 21.72
CA ASP A 90 19.40 -23.13 23.13
C ASP A 90 18.83 -24.46 23.65
N ALA A 91 19.03 -24.67 24.96
CA ALA A 91 18.51 -25.84 25.65
C ALA A 91 16.97 -25.90 25.67
N ARG A 92 16.25 -24.85 25.34
CA ARG A 92 14.78 -24.79 25.30
C ARG A 92 14.23 -24.91 23.89
N GLY A 93 15.10 -24.99 22.86
CA GLY A 93 14.70 -25.02 21.45
C GLY A 93 14.40 -23.63 20.89
N GLN A 94 14.81 -22.59 21.57
CA GLN A 94 14.73 -21.20 21.09
C GLN A 94 16.09 -20.77 20.55
N TYR A 95 16.10 -19.73 19.74
CA TYR A 95 17.36 -19.17 19.28
C TYR A 95 18.20 -18.65 20.47
N ALA A 96 19.45 -19.07 20.52
CA ALA A 96 20.40 -18.66 21.55
C ALA A 96 20.85 -17.21 21.40
N SER A 97 20.64 -16.61 20.25
CA SER A 97 21.02 -15.25 19.90
C SER A 97 19.84 -14.49 19.28
N GLU A 98 19.91 -13.16 19.29
CA GLU A 98 18.99 -12.30 18.57
C GLU A 98 19.34 -12.11 17.08
N ASP A 99 20.40 -12.74 16.62
CA ASP A 99 20.85 -12.62 15.23
C ASP A 99 19.77 -12.92 14.18
N PRO A 100 18.88 -13.91 14.39
CA PRO A 100 17.79 -14.15 13.45
C PRO A 100 16.90 -12.91 13.21
N ARG A 101 16.69 -12.09 14.24
CA ARG A 101 15.90 -10.84 14.12
C ARG A 101 16.69 -9.72 13.46
N LYS A 102 18.02 -9.74 13.58
CA LYS A 102 18.91 -8.73 13.00
C LYS A 102 19.12 -8.92 11.50
N LEU A 103 18.77 -10.07 10.93
CA LEU A 103 18.91 -10.32 9.51
C LEU A 103 18.07 -9.33 8.69
N ALA A 104 16.80 -9.19 9.04
CA ALA A 104 15.90 -8.23 8.40
C ALA A 104 16.48 -6.80 8.45
N GLN A 105 16.96 -6.39 9.64
CA GLN A 105 17.55 -5.06 9.82
C GLN A 105 18.79 -4.86 8.92
N ARG A 106 19.66 -5.85 8.81
CA ARG A 106 20.84 -5.78 7.91
C ARG A 106 20.46 -5.64 6.45
N VAL A 107 19.41 -6.34 6.02
CA VAL A 107 18.90 -6.21 4.65
C VAL A 107 18.33 -4.82 4.44
N LEU A 108 17.53 -4.31 5.38
CA LEU A 108 16.94 -2.98 5.32
C LEU A 108 18.00 -1.87 5.32
N ASP A 109 19.03 -2.00 6.15
CA ASP A 109 20.16 -1.05 6.17
C ASP A 109 20.86 -0.99 4.80
N GLN A 110 21.04 -2.15 4.17
CA GLN A 110 21.62 -2.21 2.83
C GLN A 110 20.70 -1.59 1.76
N VAL A 111 19.39 -1.85 1.85
CA VAL A 111 18.39 -1.21 0.99
C VAL A 111 18.44 0.31 1.14
N GLN A 112 18.53 0.80 2.38
CA GLN A 112 18.62 2.22 2.67
C GLN A 112 19.86 2.86 2.02
N VAL A 113 21.03 2.24 2.15
CA VAL A 113 22.28 2.74 1.55
C VAL A 113 22.16 2.82 0.02
N LEU A 114 21.61 1.76 -0.61
CA LEU A 114 21.45 1.72 -2.05
C LEU A 114 20.38 2.71 -2.53
N MET A 115 19.28 2.83 -1.81
CA MET A 115 18.22 3.78 -2.10
C MET A 115 18.72 5.22 -2.01
N ARG A 116 19.47 5.56 -0.94
CA ARG A 116 20.11 6.85 -0.78
C ARG A 116 20.95 7.23 -1.97
N SER A 117 21.85 6.34 -2.39
CA SER A 117 22.74 6.59 -3.53
C SER A 117 21.96 6.91 -4.82
N ARG A 118 20.82 6.25 -5.03
CA ARG A 118 19.99 6.46 -6.23
C ARG A 118 19.18 7.75 -6.13
N ILE A 119 18.60 8.03 -4.95
CA ILE A 119 17.77 9.22 -4.74
C ILE A 119 18.60 10.50 -4.83
N GLN A 120 19.82 10.50 -4.28
CA GLN A 120 20.71 11.66 -4.31
C GLN A 120 21.15 12.06 -5.73
N ALA A 121 21.02 11.16 -6.69
CA ALA A 121 21.32 11.42 -8.11
C ALA A 121 20.11 11.98 -8.88
N LEU A 122 18.91 11.97 -8.31
CA LEU A 122 17.67 12.38 -8.97
C LEU A 122 17.15 13.71 -8.39
N ARG A 123 16.48 14.47 -9.25
CA ARG A 123 15.68 15.62 -8.81
C ARG A 123 14.34 15.16 -8.26
N LEU A 124 13.65 16.05 -7.55
CA LEU A 124 12.36 15.73 -6.92
C LEU A 124 11.32 15.21 -7.92
N ASP A 125 11.13 15.92 -9.03
CA ASP A 125 10.17 15.57 -10.08
C ASP A 125 10.47 14.19 -10.71
N GLU A 126 11.74 13.91 -10.94
CA GLU A 126 12.20 12.61 -11.41
C GLU A 126 12.02 11.51 -10.38
N ALA A 127 12.35 11.79 -9.12
CA ALA A 127 12.23 10.82 -8.02
C ALA A 127 10.77 10.42 -7.75
N LEU A 128 9.83 11.38 -7.83
CA LEU A 128 8.39 11.12 -7.64
C LEU A 128 7.81 10.22 -8.74
N SER A 129 8.36 10.29 -9.95
CA SER A 129 7.90 9.49 -11.10
C SER A 129 8.68 8.20 -11.31
N ALA A 130 9.82 8.03 -10.64
CA ALA A 130 10.76 6.94 -10.89
C ALA A 130 10.59 5.73 -9.96
N GLY A 131 9.45 5.58 -9.27
CA GLY A 131 9.25 4.53 -8.26
C GLY A 131 9.66 3.14 -8.73
N ASP A 132 9.17 2.69 -9.89
CA ASP A 132 9.48 1.36 -10.44
C ASP A 132 10.95 1.22 -10.84
N ARG A 133 11.53 2.26 -11.45
CA ARG A 133 12.96 2.27 -11.84
C ARG A 133 13.88 2.24 -10.62
N LEU A 134 13.51 2.94 -9.56
CA LEU A 134 14.22 2.89 -8.29
C LEU A 134 14.15 1.49 -7.68
N GLY A 135 12.96 0.89 -7.67
CA GLY A 135 12.75 -0.47 -7.17
C GLY A 135 13.61 -1.50 -7.88
N GLN A 136 13.55 -1.53 -9.21
CA GLN A 136 14.33 -2.45 -10.04
C GLN A 136 15.83 -2.24 -9.87
N GLY A 137 16.29 -0.98 -9.98
CA GLY A 137 17.70 -0.67 -9.87
C GLY A 137 18.30 -0.98 -8.50
N VAL A 138 17.52 -0.80 -7.41
CA VAL A 138 17.97 -1.18 -6.07
C VAL A 138 17.93 -2.70 -5.88
N ALA A 139 16.93 -3.41 -6.42
CA ALA A 139 16.86 -4.87 -6.37
C ALA A 139 18.07 -5.52 -7.06
N GLU A 140 18.44 -5.04 -8.25
CA GLU A 140 19.63 -5.50 -8.99
C GLU A 140 20.92 -5.23 -8.20
N ALA A 141 21.07 -4.02 -7.67
CA ALA A 141 22.25 -3.64 -6.88
C ALA A 141 22.32 -4.44 -5.57
N LEU A 142 21.19 -4.71 -4.92
CA LEU A 142 21.11 -5.52 -3.71
C LEU A 142 21.48 -6.98 -4.01
N ALA A 143 21.00 -7.54 -5.12
CA ALA A 143 21.35 -8.89 -5.55
C ALA A 143 22.83 -9.03 -5.88
N ALA A 144 23.44 -7.99 -6.46
CA ALA A 144 24.89 -7.95 -6.78
C ALA A 144 25.76 -7.56 -5.58
N SER A 145 25.16 -7.17 -4.44
CA SER A 145 25.90 -6.71 -3.25
C SER A 145 26.76 -7.83 -2.64
N ALA A 146 27.99 -7.48 -2.29
CA ALA A 146 28.88 -8.37 -1.57
C ALA A 146 28.30 -8.81 -0.21
N VAL A 147 27.54 -7.95 0.46
CA VAL A 147 26.88 -8.25 1.74
C VAL A 147 25.82 -9.33 1.55
N THR A 148 24.96 -9.21 0.54
CA THR A 148 23.93 -10.20 0.20
C THR A 148 24.55 -11.55 -0.15
N ALA A 149 25.63 -11.52 -0.96
CA ALA A 149 26.38 -12.72 -1.34
C ALA A 149 27.07 -13.38 -0.13
N ALA A 150 27.68 -12.59 0.76
CA ALA A 150 28.32 -13.08 1.97
C ALA A 150 27.31 -13.74 2.94
N LEU A 151 26.12 -13.17 3.07
CA LEU A 151 25.03 -13.73 3.88
C LEU A 151 24.33 -14.91 3.21
N GLY A 152 24.63 -15.23 1.96
CA GLY A 152 23.98 -16.31 1.23
C GLY A 152 22.49 -16.05 0.95
N LEU A 153 22.10 -14.78 0.82
CA LEU A 153 20.72 -14.39 0.53
C LEU A 153 20.44 -14.34 -0.97
N THR A 154 19.24 -14.68 -1.33
CA THR A 154 18.69 -14.49 -2.69
C THR A 154 17.61 -13.45 -2.63
N VAL A 155 17.80 -12.33 -3.31
CA VAL A 155 16.80 -11.28 -3.47
C VAL A 155 15.78 -11.75 -4.49
N LEU A 156 14.50 -11.74 -4.13
CA LEU A 156 13.38 -12.10 -5.00
C LEU A 156 12.84 -10.89 -5.72
N GLY A 157 12.84 -9.74 -5.05
CA GLY A 157 12.42 -8.47 -5.61
C GLY A 157 12.41 -7.34 -4.59
N LEU A 158 12.24 -6.12 -5.07
CA LEU A 158 12.01 -4.95 -4.26
C LEU A 158 10.95 -4.10 -4.97
N SER A 159 9.90 -3.79 -4.24
CA SER A 159 8.79 -2.98 -4.74
C SER A 159 8.73 -1.66 -4.00
N VAL A 160 8.68 -0.56 -4.73
CA VAL A 160 8.41 0.77 -4.18
C VAL A 160 6.92 1.00 -4.27
N LEU A 161 6.27 1.13 -3.12
CA LEU A 161 4.82 1.31 -3.00
C LEU A 161 4.42 2.77 -3.14
N ALA A 162 5.22 3.68 -2.60
CA ALA A 162 4.96 5.10 -2.66
C ALA A 162 6.26 5.92 -2.52
N VAL A 163 6.33 7.01 -3.27
CA VAL A 163 7.32 8.07 -3.09
C VAL A 163 6.55 9.34 -2.76
N LYS A 164 6.77 9.90 -1.58
CA LYS A 164 6.04 11.06 -1.07
C LYS A 164 7.01 12.17 -0.71
N PRO A 165 6.81 13.40 -1.17
CA PRO A 165 7.57 14.54 -0.68
C PRO A 165 7.09 14.93 0.73
N LYS A 166 7.85 15.77 1.42
CA LYS A 166 7.39 16.37 2.68
C LYS A 166 6.06 17.12 2.48
N PRO A 167 5.20 17.16 3.52
CA PRO A 167 3.87 17.80 3.42
C PRO A 167 3.90 19.26 2.93
N GLU A 168 4.94 19.99 3.26
CA GLU A 168 5.13 21.37 2.81
C GLU A 168 5.40 21.43 1.30
N THR A 169 6.31 20.58 0.82
CA THR A 169 6.66 20.48 -0.60
C THR A 169 5.48 19.92 -1.40
N ALA A 170 4.75 18.92 -0.85
CA ALA A 170 3.54 18.40 -1.46
C ALA A 170 2.49 19.49 -1.68
N ARG A 171 2.23 20.29 -0.65
CA ARG A 171 1.29 21.44 -0.75
C ARG A 171 1.72 22.47 -1.77
N ALA A 172 3.02 22.76 -1.87
CA ALA A 172 3.55 23.70 -2.86
C ALA A 172 3.33 23.15 -4.29
N LEU A 173 3.66 21.89 -4.54
CA LEU A 173 3.43 21.23 -5.83
C LEU A 173 1.95 21.15 -6.20
N GLU A 174 1.08 20.83 -5.23
CA GLU A 174 -0.36 20.82 -5.43
C GLU A 174 -0.91 22.24 -5.73
N ALA A 175 -0.40 23.26 -5.05
CA ALA A 175 -0.78 24.64 -5.30
C ALA A 175 -0.35 25.10 -6.70
N GLU A 176 0.87 24.79 -7.11
CA GLU A 176 1.38 25.08 -8.45
C GLU A 176 0.57 24.37 -9.53
N ALA A 177 0.31 23.09 -9.35
CA ALA A 177 -0.50 22.30 -10.28
C ALA A 177 -1.93 22.84 -10.37
N ARG A 178 -2.52 23.23 -9.24
CA ARG A 178 -3.86 23.85 -9.19
C ARG A 178 -3.89 25.20 -9.90
N GLU A 179 -2.88 26.03 -9.66
CA GLU A 179 -2.79 27.34 -10.33
C GLU A 179 -2.60 27.19 -11.84
N ALA A 180 -1.78 26.23 -12.27
CA ALA A 180 -1.61 25.92 -13.69
C ALA A 180 -2.91 25.44 -14.34
N LEU A 181 -3.72 24.65 -13.64
CA LEU A 181 -5.05 24.24 -14.10
C LEU A 181 -6.03 25.40 -14.17
N LEU A 182 -6.03 26.28 -13.16
CA LEU A 182 -6.88 27.48 -13.17
C LEU A 182 -6.50 28.43 -14.29
N ARG A 183 -5.23 28.68 -14.52
CA ARG A 183 -4.76 29.50 -15.65
C ARG A 183 -5.21 28.91 -16.99
N ARG A 184 -5.08 27.61 -17.20
CA ARG A 184 -5.57 26.95 -18.41
C ARG A 184 -7.09 27.08 -18.60
N ALA A 185 -7.84 26.98 -17.49
CA ALA A 185 -9.29 27.17 -17.52
C ALA A 185 -9.66 28.62 -17.84
N ASP A 186 -8.94 29.58 -17.26
CA ASP A 186 -9.14 31.02 -17.52
C ASP A 186 -8.76 31.37 -18.97
N ASP A 187 -7.63 30.89 -19.47
CA ASP A 187 -7.19 31.06 -20.87
C ASP A 187 -8.23 30.50 -21.85
N ALA A 188 -8.76 29.32 -21.56
CA ALA A 188 -9.82 28.71 -22.38
C ALA A 188 -11.12 29.53 -22.33
N THR A 189 -11.46 30.10 -21.17
CA THR A 189 -12.61 30.98 -20.99
C THR A 189 -12.42 32.31 -21.72
N TYR A 190 -11.22 32.87 -21.66
CA TYR A 190 -10.86 34.10 -22.36
C TYR A 190 -10.87 33.90 -23.87
N ALA A 191 -10.31 32.81 -24.37
CA ALA A 191 -10.35 32.44 -25.78
C ALA A 191 -11.78 32.28 -26.28
N ARG A 192 -12.67 31.67 -25.49
CA ARG A 192 -14.11 31.54 -25.83
C ARG A 192 -14.81 32.90 -25.87
N ARG A 193 -14.56 33.80 -24.89
CA ARG A 193 -15.14 35.13 -24.87
C ARG A 193 -14.67 35.99 -26.05
N ASN A 194 -13.37 35.94 -26.35
CA ASN A 194 -12.85 36.67 -27.51
C ASN A 194 -13.42 36.16 -28.83
N ALA A 195 -13.52 34.81 -28.96
CA ALA A 195 -14.13 34.23 -30.14
C ALA A 195 -15.63 34.64 -30.27
N ALA A 196 -16.37 34.70 -29.15
CA ALA A 196 -17.74 35.14 -29.11
C ALA A 196 -17.90 36.65 -29.49
N VAL A 197 -17.01 37.50 -28.92
CA VAL A 197 -16.99 38.96 -29.25
C VAL A 197 -16.62 39.20 -30.72
N GLU A 198 -15.62 38.46 -31.24
CA GLU A 198 -15.28 38.55 -32.66
C GLU A 198 -16.43 38.05 -33.58
N GLN A 199 -17.11 37.01 -33.15
CA GLN A 199 -18.34 36.57 -33.89
C GLN A 199 -19.44 37.60 -33.82
N GLU A 200 -19.69 38.19 -32.65
CA GLU A 200 -20.68 39.21 -32.45
C GLU A 200 -20.35 40.47 -33.28
N ARG A 201 -19.06 40.83 -33.33
CA ARG A 201 -18.58 41.93 -34.20
C ARG A 201 -18.76 41.60 -35.69
N LYS A 202 -18.38 40.38 -36.10
CA LYS A 202 -18.62 39.93 -37.49
C LYS A 202 -20.10 39.87 -37.86
N ILE A 203 -20.94 39.46 -36.88
CA ILE A 203 -22.41 39.46 -37.10
C ILE A 203 -22.90 40.88 -37.26
N LYS A 204 -22.50 41.84 -36.40
CA LYS A 204 -22.89 43.26 -36.53
C LYS A 204 -22.35 43.90 -37.79
N GLU A 205 -21.10 43.61 -38.19
CA GLU A 205 -20.56 44.08 -39.49
C GLU A 205 -21.32 43.47 -40.67
N ASN A 206 -21.71 42.20 -40.58
CA ASN A 206 -22.54 41.57 -41.61
C ASN A 206 -24.00 42.11 -41.64
N GLU A 207 -24.57 42.36 -40.44
CA GLU A 207 -25.90 43.01 -40.35
C GLU A 207 -25.89 44.41 -40.98
N LEU A 208 -24.89 45.25 -40.67
CA LEU A 208 -24.72 46.59 -41.30
C LEU A 208 -24.50 46.49 -42.81
N ASN A 209 -23.67 45.56 -43.26
CA ASN A 209 -23.46 45.31 -44.69
C ASN A 209 -24.73 44.79 -45.38
N THR A 210 -25.55 44.01 -44.64
CA THR A 210 -26.81 43.48 -45.14
C THR A 210 -27.89 44.59 -45.21
N GLU A 211 -27.94 45.49 -44.19
CA GLU A 211 -28.83 46.67 -44.26
C GLU A 211 -28.48 47.58 -45.43
N ILE A 212 -27.20 47.84 -45.67
CA ILE A 212 -26.71 48.61 -46.83
C ILE A 212 -27.08 47.89 -48.16
N ALA A 213 -26.93 46.53 -48.17
CA ALA A 213 -27.27 45.73 -49.33
C ALA A 213 -28.81 45.65 -49.58
N VAL A 214 -29.62 45.66 -48.51
CA VAL A 214 -31.08 45.65 -48.55
C VAL A 214 -31.62 46.97 -49.07
N GLU A 215 -31.07 48.13 -48.72
CA GLU A 215 -31.43 49.39 -49.28
C GLU A 215 -31.14 49.48 -50.82
N ASN A 216 -30.06 48.84 -51.26
CA ASN A 216 -29.60 48.81 -52.63
C ASN A 216 -30.25 47.72 -53.50
N LYS A 217 -30.85 46.70 -52.90
CA LYS A 217 -31.36 45.52 -53.67
C LYS A 217 -32.62 44.91 -53.07
N ARG A 218 -33.73 45.68 -53.01
CA ARG A 218 -35.04 45.17 -52.58
C ARG A 218 -35.53 43.92 -53.39
N ARG A 219 -34.92 43.64 -54.51
CA ARG A 219 -35.31 42.48 -55.37
C ARG A 219 -34.63 41.19 -55.05
N GLN A 220 -33.48 41.17 -54.35
CA GLN A 220 -32.74 39.92 -53.99
C GLN A 220 -32.93 39.46 -52.53
N VAL A 221 -33.81 40.17 -51.80
CA VAL A 221 -34.00 39.91 -50.34
C VAL A 221 -34.51 38.49 -50.02
N ARG A 222 -35.29 37.92 -50.88
CA ARG A 222 -35.91 36.63 -50.66
C ARG A 222 -34.90 35.44 -50.81
N GLU A 223 -33.94 35.51 -51.74
CA GLU A 223 -32.90 34.51 -51.91
C GLU A 223 -31.81 34.66 -50.81
N ALA A 224 -31.43 35.91 -50.53
CA ALA A 224 -30.46 36.17 -49.44
C ALA A 224 -31.01 35.80 -48.04
N GLN A 225 -32.31 35.96 -47.79
CA GLN A 225 -32.94 35.52 -46.54
C GLN A 225 -32.97 33.99 -46.40
N MET A 226 -33.28 33.27 -47.49
CA MET A 226 -33.23 31.79 -47.46
C MET A 226 -31.81 31.24 -47.26
N ASP A 227 -30.79 31.87 -47.81
CA ASP A 227 -29.39 31.47 -47.66
C ASP A 227 -28.85 31.86 -46.27
N ALA A 228 -29.27 33.01 -45.71
CA ALA A 228 -28.94 33.39 -44.34
C ALA A 228 -29.57 32.42 -43.32
N GLU A 229 -30.85 32.01 -43.53
CA GLU A 229 -31.46 31.00 -42.64
C GLU A 229 -30.80 29.63 -42.72
N ARG A 230 -30.35 29.18 -43.91
CA ARG A 230 -29.59 27.94 -44.07
C ARG A 230 -28.23 28.00 -43.35
N SER A 231 -27.52 29.14 -43.45
CA SER A 231 -26.23 29.33 -42.80
C SER A 231 -26.33 29.39 -41.28
N VAL A 232 -27.43 29.97 -40.73
CA VAL A 232 -27.70 29.99 -39.29
C VAL A 232 -28.03 28.58 -38.77
N ARG A 233 -28.83 27.80 -39.51
CA ARG A 233 -29.10 26.40 -39.14
C ARG A 233 -27.86 25.51 -39.21
N ALA A 234 -27.03 25.68 -40.23
CA ALA A 234 -25.77 24.96 -40.32
C ALA A 234 -24.80 25.29 -39.14
N LYS A 235 -24.70 26.61 -38.79
CA LYS A 235 -23.90 27.03 -37.64
C LYS A 235 -24.48 26.58 -36.31
N GLN A 236 -25.81 26.54 -36.17
CA GLN A 236 -26.41 25.96 -34.95
C GLN A 236 -26.11 24.47 -34.80
N GLN A 237 -26.18 23.71 -35.92
CA GLN A 237 -25.80 22.29 -35.91
C GLN A 237 -24.30 22.07 -35.60
N GLU A 238 -23.44 22.95 -36.10
CA GLU A 238 -21.99 22.90 -35.85
C GLU A 238 -21.69 23.24 -34.38
N MET A 239 -22.33 24.26 -33.79
CA MET A 239 -22.19 24.61 -32.38
C MET A 239 -22.82 23.56 -31.45
N GLU A 240 -23.93 22.91 -31.86
CA GLU A 240 -24.46 21.77 -31.10
C GLU A 240 -23.51 20.55 -31.15
N ALA A 241 -22.85 20.31 -32.29
CA ALA A 241 -21.86 19.28 -32.43
C ALA A 241 -20.60 19.56 -31.58
N GLU A 242 -20.05 20.80 -31.60
CA GLU A 242 -18.93 21.21 -30.73
C GLU A 242 -19.28 21.18 -29.24
N ALA A 243 -20.51 21.60 -28.90
CA ALA A 243 -20.99 21.49 -27.50
C ALA A 243 -21.17 20.02 -27.06
N MET A 244 -21.55 19.15 -28.00
CA MET A 244 -21.64 17.72 -27.76
C MET A 244 -20.24 17.08 -27.59
N GLU A 245 -19.27 17.43 -28.44
CA GLU A 245 -17.85 17.00 -28.28
C GLU A 245 -17.25 17.48 -26.96
N GLY A 246 -17.52 18.73 -26.59
CA GLY A 246 -17.09 19.26 -25.30
C GLY A 246 -17.70 18.53 -24.09
N ARG A 247 -18.94 18.04 -24.20
CA ARG A 247 -19.57 17.21 -23.16
C ARG A 247 -18.99 15.81 -23.12
N ILE A 248 -18.71 15.21 -24.27
CA ILE A 248 -18.10 13.88 -24.37
C ILE A 248 -16.68 13.89 -23.72
N THR A 249 -15.88 14.90 -24.05
CA THR A 249 -14.52 15.05 -23.46
C THR A 249 -14.54 15.32 -21.95
N LEU A 250 -15.54 16.04 -21.44
CA LEU A 250 -15.75 16.22 -20.00
C LEU A 250 -16.19 14.92 -19.31
N GLU A 251 -17.05 14.15 -19.96
CA GLU A 251 -17.53 12.86 -19.45
C GLU A 251 -16.41 11.79 -19.44
N GLU A 252 -15.58 11.77 -20.47
CA GLU A 252 -14.38 10.92 -20.53
C GLU A 252 -13.35 11.28 -19.42
N ARG A 253 -13.13 12.57 -19.18
CA ARG A 253 -12.27 13.04 -18.07
C ARG A 253 -12.85 12.68 -16.71
N ASN A 254 -14.15 12.83 -16.53
CA ASN A 254 -14.83 12.41 -15.29
C ASN A 254 -14.76 10.89 -15.09
N ARG A 255 -14.94 10.10 -16.16
CA ARG A 255 -14.74 8.64 -16.10
C ARG A 255 -13.32 8.26 -15.71
N ALA A 256 -12.32 8.97 -16.25
CA ALA A 256 -10.93 8.74 -15.89
C ALA A 256 -10.64 9.11 -14.41
N LEU A 257 -11.23 10.20 -13.91
CA LEU A 257 -11.12 10.59 -12.49
C LEU A 257 -11.82 9.59 -11.56
N VAL A 258 -13.01 9.11 -11.95
CA VAL A 258 -13.74 8.09 -11.18
C VAL A 258 -12.98 6.75 -11.19
N ALA A 259 -12.38 6.38 -12.32
CA ALA A 259 -11.54 5.18 -12.41
C ALA A 259 -10.30 5.28 -11.50
N LEU A 260 -9.62 6.43 -11.50
CA LEU A 260 -8.48 6.71 -10.61
C LEU A 260 -8.88 6.73 -9.13
N ALA A 261 -10.04 7.29 -8.81
CA ALA A 261 -10.59 7.27 -7.45
C ALA A 261 -10.96 5.85 -7.01
N ALA A 262 -11.51 5.04 -7.91
CA ALA A 262 -11.82 3.63 -7.65
C ALA A 262 -10.56 2.78 -7.48
N GLU A 263 -9.51 3.05 -8.25
CA GLU A 263 -8.20 2.40 -8.12
C GLU A 263 -7.51 2.76 -6.80
N ASN A 264 -7.54 4.03 -6.42
CA ASN A 264 -7.06 4.49 -5.12
C ASN A 264 -7.86 3.90 -3.94
N ALA A 265 -9.18 3.78 -4.09
CA ALA A 265 -10.03 3.15 -3.08
C ALA A 265 -9.74 1.63 -2.97
N ARG A 266 -9.47 0.95 -4.09
CA ARG A 266 -9.03 -0.46 -4.08
C ARG A 266 -7.67 -0.62 -3.43
N ALA A 267 -6.70 0.22 -3.78
CA ALA A 267 -5.37 0.19 -3.16
C ALA A 267 -5.44 0.44 -1.63
N GLN A 268 -6.33 1.34 -1.19
CA GLN A 268 -6.58 1.55 0.25
C GLN A 268 -7.29 0.38 0.91
N ALA A 269 -8.23 -0.27 0.21
CA ALA A 269 -8.92 -1.45 0.72
C ALA A 269 -7.97 -2.65 0.82
N ASP A 270 -7.10 -2.83 -0.17
CA ASP A 270 -6.08 -3.88 -0.19
C ASP A 270 -5.03 -3.67 0.91
N ALA A 271 -4.61 -2.42 1.13
CA ALA A 271 -3.72 -2.07 2.25
C ALA A 271 -4.37 -2.34 3.63
N LYS A 272 -5.68 -2.05 3.77
CA LYS A 272 -6.45 -2.38 4.98
C LYS A 272 -6.64 -3.89 5.15
N ALA A 273 -6.97 -4.60 4.08
CA ALA A 273 -7.11 -6.06 4.08
C ALA A 273 -5.79 -6.74 4.46
N TYR A 274 -4.67 -6.23 3.95
CA TYR A 274 -3.34 -6.70 4.31
C TYR A 274 -3.01 -6.46 5.79
N GLY A 275 -3.35 -5.27 6.32
CA GLY A 275 -3.21 -4.96 7.74
C GLY A 275 -4.03 -5.89 8.64
N VAL A 276 -5.27 -6.18 8.24
CA VAL A 276 -6.15 -7.13 8.95
C VAL A 276 -5.63 -8.56 8.83
N ALA A 277 -5.15 -8.97 7.66
CA ALA A 277 -4.56 -10.30 7.45
C ALA A 277 -3.25 -10.48 8.24
N ALA A 278 -2.42 -9.44 8.33
CA ALA A 278 -1.21 -9.42 9.17
C ALA A 278 -1.56 -9.52 10.66
N ALA A 279 -2.59 -8.78 11.11
CA ALA A 279 -3.09 -8.87 12.47
C ALA A 279 -3.67 -10.27 12.78
N MET A 280 -4.46 -10.84 11.86
CA MET A 280 -4.98 -12.21 12.00
C MET A 280 -3.86 -13.26 12.03
N LYS A 281 -2.79 -13.05 11.26
CA LYS A 281 -1.63 -13.95 11.24
C LYS A 281 -0.78 -13.83 12.52
N ALA A 282 -0.72 -12.64 13.11
CA ALA A 282 -0.11 -12.43 14.42
C ALA A 282 -0.88 -13.13 15.55
N PHE A 283 -2.21 -13.32 15.39
CA PHE A 283 -3.05 -14.04 16.35
C PHE A 283 -3.12 -15.56 16.10
N ALA A 284 -2.66 -16.05 14.97
CA ALA A 284 -2.74 -17.49 14.59
C ALA A 284 -1.86 -18.42 15.44
N GLY A 285 -1.02 -17.87 16.32
CA GLY A 285 -0.19 -18.67 17.26
C GLY A 285 -0.53 -18.43 18.73
N VAL A 286 -1.55 -17.66 19.02
CA VAL A 286 -1.91 -17.32 20.41
C VAL A 286 -3.03 -18.24 20.88
N GLU A 287 -2.83 -18.84 22.05
CA GLU A 287 -3.81 -19.71 22.69
C GLU A 287 -5.19 -19.01 22.79
N PRO A 288 -6.28 -19.69 22.46
CA PRO A 288 -7.65 -19.06 22.42
C PRO A 288 -8.01 -18.33 23.72
N ALA A 289 -7.48 -18.76 24.84
CA ALA A 289 -7.66 -18.13 26.14
C ALA A 289 -7.07 -16.71 26.23
N VAL A 290 -5.96 -16.44 25.55
CA VAL A 290 -5.29 -15.13 25.54
C VAL A 290 -6.03 -14.16 24.62
N ILE A 291 -6.55 -14.64 23.48
CA ILE A 291 -7.38 -13.86 22.57
C ILE A 291 -8.68 -13.46 23.26
N GLN A 292 -9.27 -14.38 24.02
CA GLN A 292 -10.48 -14.14 24.77
C GLN A 292 -10.26 -13.12 25.92
N ALA A 293 -9.11 -13.20 26.60
CA ALA A 293 -8.70 -12.23 27.63
C ALA A 293 -8.44 -10.83 27.03
N LEU A 294 -7.87 -10.75 25.83
CA LEU A 294 -7.65 -9.47 25.14
C LEU A 294 -8.96 -8.85 24.64
N ALA A 295 -9.88 -9.67 24.14
CA ALA A 295 -11.19 -9.23 23.69
C ALA A 295 -12.06 -8.70 24.83
N THR A 296 -11.82 -9.19 26.07
CA THR A 296 -12.53 -8.73 27.27
C THR A 296 -11.97 -7.45 27.88
N THR A 297 -10.75 -7.03 27.50
CA THR A 297 -10.06 -5.84 28.05
C THR A 297 -10.59 -4.51 27.51
N GLY A 298 -11.77 -4.44 27.02
CA GLY A 298 -12.42 -3.18 26.60
C GLY A 298 -13.95 -3.30 26.55
N MET A 299 -14.46 -4.44 27.00
CA MET A 299 -15.90 -4.67 27.03
C MET A 299 -16.55 -4.03 28.25
N GLN A 300 -17.71 -3.45 28.02
CA GLN A 300 -18.55 -2.94 29.10
C GLN A 300 -19.10 -4.09 29.98
N PRO A 301 -19.36 -3.87 31.25
CA PRO A 301 -19.78 -4.91 32.20
C PRO A 301 -20.98 -5.73 31.75
N ASP A 302 -21.96 -5.13 31.07
CA ASP A 302 -23.12 -5.77 30.47
C ASP A 302 -22.76 -6.75 29.33
N GLN A 303 -21.75 -6.45 28.56
CA GLN A 303 -21.22 -7.33 27.49
C GLN A 303 -20.49 -8.53 28.10
N LEU A 304 -19.76 -8.33 29.20
CA LEU A 304 -19.08 -9.41 29.93
C LEU A 304 -20.07 -10.40 30.56
N VAL A 305 -21.18 -9.88 31.08
CA VAL A 305 -22.29 -10.70 31.61
C VAL A 305 -22.94 -11.52 30.50
N ALA A 306 -23.17 -10.92 29.33
CA ALA A 306 -23.72 -11.63 28.16
C ALA A 306 -22.76 -12.73 27.65
N LEU A 307 -21.46 -12.48 27.67
CA LEU A 307 -20.44 -13.47 27.31
C LEU A 307 -20.36 -14.63 28.31
N ALA A 308 -20.50 -14.34 29.61
CA ALA A 308 -20.59 -15.34 30.68
C ALA A 308 -21.82 -16.24 30.54
N PHE A 309 -22.98 -15.65 30.21
CA PHE A 309 -24.18 -16.43 29.93
C PHE A 309 -24.09 -17.28 28.65
N ARG A 310 -23.40 -16.78 27.65
CA ARG A 310 -23.14 -17.58 26.43
C ARG A 310 -22.22 -18.76 26.70
N SER A 311 -21.16 -18.58 27.48
CA SER A 311 -20.25 -19.67 27.86
C SER A 311 -20.94 -20.68 28.79
N LEU A 312 -21.88 -20.21 29.61
CA LEU A 312 -22.75 -21.06 30.46
C LEU A 312 -23.70 -21.90 29.59
N ALA A 313 -24.28 -21.29 28.55
CA ALA A 313 -25.18 -21.96 27.61
C ALA A 313 -24.45 -23.01 26.75
N GLU A 314 -23.22 -22.71 26.33
CA GLU A 314 -22.37 -23.64 25.58
C GLU A 314 -21.94 -24.86 26.41
N ASN A 315 -21.88 -24.72 27.74
CA ASN A 315 -21.55 -25.79 28.68
C ASN A 315 -22.79 -26.38 29.43
N ALA A 316 -23.99 -26.03 29.01
CA ALA A 316 -25.23 -26.43 29.64
C ALA A 316 -25.44 -27.95 29.77
N GLY A 317 -24.80 -28.73 28.90
CA GLY A 317 -24.80 -30.20 28.97
C GLY A 317 -24.00 -30.81 30.14
N ARG A 318 -23.25 -29.98 30.88
CA ARG A 318 -22.44 -30.40 32.06
C ARG A 318 -22.88 -29.86 33.40
N ILE A 319 -23.89 -29.02 33.42
CA ILE A 319 -24.41 -28.38 34.64
C ILE A 319 -25.81 -28.89 34.85
N GLY A 320 -25.99 -29.76 35.87
CA GLY A 320 -27.30 -30.09 36.38
C GLY A 320 -27.86 -28.86 37.08
N GLU A 321 -29.17 -28.68 37.06
CA GLU A 321 -30.00 -27.65 37.64
C GLU A 321 -29.32 -26.40 38.22
N LEU A 322 -29.27 -25.31 37.43
CA LEU A 322 -28.83 -23.99 37.90
C LEU A 322 -30.06 -23.24 38.45
N ASN A 323 -30.20 -23.20 39.76
CA ASN A 323 -31.26 -22.45 40.43
C ASN A 323 -30.77 -21.02 40.69
N MET A 324 -31.03 -20.12 39.77
CA MET A 324 -30.74 -18.68 39.96
C MET A 324 -31.99 -17.94 40.40
N SER A 325 -31.93 -17.30 41.57
CA SER A 325 -33.03 -16.50 42.04
C SER A 325 -33.22 -15.22 41.21
N PRO A 326 -34.44 -14.79 40.91
CA PRO A 326 -34.72 -13.58 40.14
C PRO A 326 -34.16 -12.30 40.78
N GLU A 327 -33.87 -12.32 42.08
CA GLU A 327 -33.28 -11.21 42.82
C GLU A 327 -31.80 -10.98 42.43
N LEU A 328 -31.02 -12.04 42.28
CA LEU A 328 -29.59 -12.00 41.89
C LEU A 328 -29.43 -11.43 40.49
N LEU A 329 -30.33 -11.76 39.57
CA LEU A 329 -30.31 -11.23 38.21
C LEU A 329 -30.66 -9.73 38.18
N ARG A 330 -31.59 -9.29 39.05
CA ARG A 330 -31.93 -7.87 39.17
C ARG A 330 -30.83 -7.05 39.82
N GLU A 331 -30.07 -7.61 40.74
CA GLU A 331 -28.98 -6.93 41.44
C GLU A 331 -27.76 -6.75 40.53
N LEU A 332 -27.42 -7.74 39.71
CA LEU A 332 -26.38 -7.65 38.68
C LEU A 332 -26.71 -6.61 37.61
N MET A 333 -27.98 -6.50 37.22
CA MET A 333 -28.41 -5.50 36.21
C MET A 333 -28.65 -4.08 36.80
N LYS A 334 -28.76 -3.93 38.14
CA LYS A 334 -28.98 -2.63 38.79
C LYS A 334 -27.70 -1.88 39.18
N ARG A 335 -26.54 -2.54 39.21
CA ARG A 335 -25.29 -1.94 39.68
C ARG A 335 -24.68 -0.93 38.74
N ASP A 336 -25.19 -0.83 37.49
CA ASP A 336 -24.62 0.03 36.42
C ASP A 336 -25.41 1.30 36.12
N ARG A 337 -26.32 1.73 37.05
CA ARG A 337 -27.04 3.02 36.89
C ARG A 337 -26.56 4.11 37.84
N LYS A 338 -25.42 3.96 38.50
CA LYS A 338 -24.76 5.02 39.27
C LYS A 338 -23.27 4.96 39.09
N GLY A 339 -22.76 5.65 38.06
CA GLY A 339 -21.38 5.89 37.80
C GLY A 339 -21.28 6.85 36.61
#